data_2a315a5ffdb326cb4c03f4ca72781197
#
_entry.id   2a315a5ffdb326cb4c03f4ca72781197
#
_cell.length_a   1.000
_cell.length_b   1.000
_cell.length_c   1.000
_cell.angle_alpha   90.00
_cell.angle_beta   90.00
_cell.angle_gamma   90.00
#
_symmetry.space_group_name_H-M   'P 1'
#
loop_
_entity.id
_entity.type
_entity.pdbx_description
1 polymer ?
#
loop_
_entity_poly.entity_id
_entity_poly.type
_entity_poly.pdbx_seq_one_letter_code
_entity_poly.pdbx_strand_id
1 'polypeptide(L)'
;MAGLERLSAAHAILLATQLCASGNVAGLQQLQSRFPTTLNLERLLRIILTFLPESTEPQRYTSVLQALADGTPAESPGEDIDVSPVQNLPEAVARKRVRKLHLLPLRYRDGEEDDGSTDPLTQFLVHRAHRIDTETGLQTLVLDLLLPFYQRSETLRTWLISVLLPLLRLNYEYYPNREETMSMEVLESMDDKRAVNVLLSMANPGKDNTDLVKNLRGLVGPWMYGSGRPKRRKLSLAARRNSISTSQDDTISHRTNASGWHEVNEWLLSRSQVDYDRVVGAFANWNGPEDVDLGGYEKENETLPGDEGATLRKRYGQAGLAVVYANPDTSKRALEGSFQVISSVAKLLELEEHLVTVTGPSLPDLSFDMDSISSTSKASLLQNALLTPSNPLTSPTSQSVSFLSALLLSLRTLGELGHSISCKAAANICLHSSDETQLLELRNVVETMAKHGRTGLDWRKVREQLLWLRDWRGKPPAEENVQSREYHGLFWRVSRDVVETEVLKAMLAVRGMSILQKENCAGTNPLQNINWPWTSIRNRKLLP
;
A
#
# COMPACT_ATOMS: atom_id res chain seq x y z
N MET A 1 51.44 -20.80 -28.26
CA MET A 1 50.35 -21.41 -29.09
C MET A 1 50.46 -22.94 -29.28
N ALA A 2 51.60 -23.52 -29.33
CA ALA A 2 51.79 -25.00 -29.57
C ALA A 2 51.23 -25.90 -28.45
N GLY A 3 50.97 -25.41 -27.27
CA GLY A 3 50.44 -26.22 -26.15
C GLY A 3 48.93 -26.49 -26.21
N LEU A 4 48.14 -25.57 -26.74
CA LEU A 4 46.67 -25.66 -26.81
C LEU A 4 46.18 -26.65 -27.85
N GLU A 5 46.94 -26.87 -28.95
CA GLU A 5 46.58 -27.78 -30.03
C GLU A 5 46.64 -29.28 -29.64
N ARG A 6 47.29 -29.59 -28.52
CA ARG A 6 47.45 -30.97 -28.02
C ARG A 6 46.47 -31.37 -26.92
N LEU A 7 45.59 -30.45 -26.51
CA LEU A 7 44.65 -30.70 -25.44
C LEU A 7 43.44 -31.53 -25.90
N SER A 8 43.10 -32.57 -25.14
CA SER A 8 41.83 -33.29 -25.34
C SER A 8 40.65 -32.51 -24.75
N ALA A 9 39.44 -32.90 -25.08
CA ALA A 9 38.21 -32.32 -24.53
C ALA A 9 38.21 -32.35 -22.98
N ALA A 10 38.75 -33.40 -22.37
CA ALA A 10 38.81 -33.48 -20.91
C ALA A 10 39.83 -32.49 -20.32
N HIS A 11 40.96 -32.29 -20.98
CA HIS A 11 41.94 -31.28 -20.57
C HIS A 11 41.38 -29.86 -20.70
N ALA A 12 40.63 -29.57 -21.79
CA ALA A 12 39.99 -28.26 -21.98
C ALA A 12 38.99 -27.92 -20.85
N ILE A 13 38.18 -28.90 -20.44
CA ILE A 13 37.25 -28.70 -19.31
C ILE A 13 38.02 -28.43 -18.01
N LEU A 14 39.06 -29.22 -17.68
CA LEU A 14 39.86 -29.01 -16.47
C LEU A 14 40.60 -27.68 -16.50
N LEU A 15 41.14 -27.28 -17.66
CA LEU A 15 41.78 -25.98 -17.82
C LEU A 15 40.78 -24.84 -17.61
N ALA A 16 39.56 -24.97 -18.14
CA ALA A 16 38.50 -23.99 -17.90
C ALA A 16 38.18 -23.84 -16.41
N THR A 17 38.11 -24.94 -15.63
CA THR A 17 37.91 -24.87 -14.18
C THR A 17 39.04 -24.14 -13.45
N GLN A 18 40.28 -24.36 -13.88
CA GLN A 18 41.46 -23.73 -13.29
C GLN A 18 41.51 -22.24 -13.60
N LEU A 19 41.22 -21.85 -14.85
CA LEU A 19 41.12 -20.44 -15.26
C LEU A 19 40.04 -19.69 -14.49
N CYS A 20 38.88 -20.31 -14.27
CA CYS A 20 37.82 -19.75 -13.41
C CYS A 20 38.30 -19.59 -11.97
N ALA A 21 38.89 -20.61 -11.37
CA ALA A 21 39.35 -20.57 -9.99
C ALA A 21 40.44 -19.50 -9.75
N SER A 22 41.26 -19.23 -10.76
CA SER A 22 42.27 -18.15 -10.74
C SER A 22 41.73 -16.76 -11.10
N GLY A 23 40.44 -16.67 -11.52
CA GLY A 23 39.83 -15.40 -11.95
C GLY A 23 40.25 -14.93 -13.35
N ASN A 24 40.94 -15.79 -14.13
CA ASN A 24 41.33 -15.49 -15.52
C ASN A 24 40.20 -15.79 -16.49
N VAL A 25 39.21 -14.88 -16.56
CA VAL A 25 38.01 -15.05 -17.41
C VAL A 25 38.32 -14.77 -18.89
N ALA A 26 39.29 -13.92 -19.20
CA ALA A 26 39.72 -13.66 -20.57
C ALA A 26 40.30 -14.94 -21.23
N GLY A 27 41.06 -15.72 -20.47
CA GLY A 27 41.55 -17.02 -20.94
C GLY A 27 40.45 -18.03 -21.25
N LEU A 28 39.28 -17.93 -20.57
CA LEU A 28 38.11 -18.78 -20.87
C LEU A 28 37.54 -18.52 -22.27
N GLN A 29 37.42 -17.25 -22.66
CA GLN A 29 36.92 -16.89 -23.99
C GLN A 29 37.81 -17.46 -25.10
N GLN A 30 39.13 -17.35 -24.92
CA GLN A 30 40.09 -17.96 -25.88
C GLN A 30 40.01 -19.49 -25.91
N LEU A 31 39.89 -20.13 -24.75
CA LEU A 31 39.74 -21.57 -24.66
C LEU A 31 38.44 -22.04 -25.32
N GLN A 32 37.35 -21.30 -25.12
CA GLN A 32 36.03 -21.57 -25.73
C GLN A 32 36.08 -21.47 -27.27
N SER A 33 36.75 -20.45 -27.81
CA SER A 33 36.90 -20.27 -29.25
C SER A 33 37.65 -21.43 -29.91
N ARG A 34 38.52 -22.15 -29.17
CA ARG A 34 39.26 -23.30 -29.63
C ARG A 34 38.47 -24.62 -29.47
N PHE A 35 37.63 -24.71 -28.46
CA PHE A 35 36.87 -25.91 -28.12
C PHE A 35 35.35 -25.64 -28.02
N PRO A 36 34.70 -25.10 -29.07
CA PRO A 36 33.30 -24.61 -28.97
C PRO A 36 32.29 -25.76 -28.72
N THR A 37 32.55 -26.96 -29.24
CA THR A 37 31.67 -28.12 -29.01
C THR A 37 31.82 -28.70 -27.59
N THR A 38 33.01 -28.62 -27.02
CA THR A 38 33.29 -29.13 -25.66
C THR A 38 32.87 -28.13 -24.58
N LEU A 39 33.13 -26.86 -24.82
CA LEU A 39 32.79 -25.73 -23.94
C LEU A 39 31.63 -24.94 -24.55
N ASN A 40 30.47 -25.62 -24.70
CA ASN A 40 29.26 -24.90 -25.09
C ASN A 40 28.85 -23.90 -24.01
N LEU A 41 28.03 -22.90 -24.39
CA LEU A 41 27.63 -21.80 -23.50
C LEU A 41 27.11 -22.29 -22.14
N GLU A 42 26.18 -23.23 -22.12
CA GLU A 42 25.61 -23.77 -20.89
C GLU A 42 26.67 -24.37 -19.96
N ARG A 43 27.55 -25.21 -20.49
CA ARG A 43 28.62 -25.84 -19.70
C ARG A 43 29.60 -24.80 -19.16
N LEU A 44 29.94 -23.80 -19.98
CA LEU A 44 30.86 -22.75 -19.57
C LEU A 44 30.26 -21.90 -18.46
N LEU A 45 28.99 -21.50 -18.59
CA LEU A 45 28.27 -20.77 -17.53
C LEU A 45 28.22 -21.59 -16.24
N ARG A 46 28.00 -22.91 -16.31
CA ARG A 46 28.03 -23.78 -15.12
C ARG A 46 29.42 -23.86 -14.48
N ILE A 47 30.48 -23.88 -15.29
CA ILE A 47 31.86 -23.83 -14.79
C ILE A 47 32.13 -22.51 -14.08
N ILE A 48 31.76 -21.38 -14.70
CA ILE A 48 31.91 -20.04 -14.09
C ILE A 48 31.12 -19.96 -12.78
N LEU A 49 29.88 -20.43 -12.79
CA LEU A 49 29.03 -20.42 -11.60
C LEU A 49 29.61 -21.22 -10.44
N THR A 50 30.30 -22.34 -10.75
CA THR A 50 30.82 -23.25 -9.72
C THR A 50 32.19 -22.83 -9.19
N PHE A 51 33.05 -22.29 -10.03
CA PHE A 51 34.48 -22.10 -9.67
C PHE A 51 34.96 -20.67 -9.62
N LEU A 52 34.23 -19.71 -10.22
CA LEU A 52 34.62 -18.29 -10.11
C LEU A 52 34.28 -17.78 -8.69
N PRO A 53 35.23 -17.25 -7.93
CA PRO A 53 34.96 -16.69 -6.60
C PRO A 53 33.87 -15.61 -6.64
N GLU A 54 32.99 -15.60 -5.67
CA GLU A 54 31.87 -14.65 -5.58
C GLU A 54 32.32 -13.21 -5.35
N SER A 55 33.47 -13.04 -4.72
CA SER A 55 34.13 -11.74 -4.49
C SER A 55 34.76 -11.14 -5.74
N THR A 56 34.76 -11.88 -6.89
CA THR A 56 35.29 -11.33 -8.14
C THR A 56 34.40 -10.21 -8.64
N GLU A 57 35.00 -9.03 -8.87
CA GLU A 57 34.29 -7.86 -9.41
C GLU A 57 33.60 -8.18 -10.73
N PRO A 58 32.29 -7.93 -10.88
CA PRO A 58 31.53 -8.26 -12.09
C PRO A 58 32.10 -7.60 -13.36
N GLN A 59 32.63 -6.41 -13.25
CA GLN A 59 33.23 -5.67 -14.38
C GLN A 59 34.34 -6.45 -15.10
N ARG A 60 35.01 -7.38 -14.40
CA ARG A 60 36.09 -8.19 -14.99
C ARG A 60 35.57 -9.30 -15.93
N TYR A 61 34.32 -9.71 -15.79
CA TYR A 61 33.80 -10.84 -16.56
C TYR A 61 32.48 -10.57 -17.31
N THR A 62 31.80 -9.45 -17.08
CA THR A 62 30.55 -9.13 -17.79
C THR A 62 30.74 -8.97 -19.29
N SER A 63 31.85 -8.34 -19.74
CA SER A 63 32.18 -8.22 -21.18
C SER A 63 32.40 -9.58 -21.83
N VAL A 64 33.05 -10.51 -21.11
CA VAL A 64 33.26 -11.88 -21.59
C VAL A 64 31.94 -12.65 -21.66
N LEU A 65 31.06 -12.47 -20.65
CA LEU A 65 29.72 -13.08 -20.68
C LEU A 65 28.87 -12.55 -21.85
N GLN A 66 28.94 -11.26 -22.16
CA GLN A 66 28.27 -10.66 -23.32
C GLN A 66 28.80 -11.28 -24.62
N ALA A 67 30.12 -11.32 -24.81
CA ALA A 67 30.75 -11.91 -25.99
C ALA A 67 30.39 -13.37 -26.16
N LEU A 68 30.37 -14.15 -25.08
CA LEU A 68 29.99 -15.58 -25.09
C LEU A 68 28.51 -15.77 -25.46
N ALA A 69 27.63 -14.91 -24.96
CA ALA A 69 26.19 -14.97 -25.26
C ALA A 69 25.89 -14.56 -26.71
N ASP A 70 26.62 -13.57 -27.23
CA ASP A 70 26.45 -13.05 -28.58
C ASP A 70 27.21 -13.88 -29.63
N GLY A 71 28.04 -14.84 -29.19
CA GLY A 71 28.85 -15.70 -30.07
C GLY A 71 29.98 -14.93 -30.78
N THR A 72 30.35 -13.76 -30.25
CA THR A 72 31.41 -12.94 -30.85
C THR A 72 32.79 -13.49 -30.49
N PRO A 73 33.74 -13.58 -31.49
CA PRO A 73 35.08 -14.04 -31.20
C PRO A 73 35.83 -13.04 -30.30
N ALA A 74 36.82 -13.54 -29.55
CA ALA A 74 37.67 -12.69 -28.72
C ALA A 74 38.46 -11.70 -29.60
N GLU A 75 38.30 -10.40 -29.33
CA GLU A 75 38.96 -9.34 -30.11
C GLU A 75 40.46 -9.17 -29.79
N SER A 76 40.95 -9.73 -28.71
CA SER A 76 42.34 -9.57 -28.29
C SER A 76 43.22 -10.76 -28.67
N PRO A 77 44.42 -10.56 -29.25
CA PRO A 77 45.44 -11.58 -29.29
C PRO A 77 45.87 -11.88 -27.85
N GLY A 78 45.40 -13.03 -27.36
CA GLY A 78 45.48 -13.30 -25.96
C GLY A 78 46.87 -13.52 -25.42
N GLU A 79 47.00 -13.21 -24.15
CA GLU A 79 48.07 -13.70 -23.30
C GLU A 79 48.18 -15.23 -23.46
N ASP A 80 49.41 -15.77 -23.47
CA ASP A 80 49.62 -17.20 -23.52
C ASP A 80 48.95 -17.88 -22.33
N ILE A 81 47.92 -18.69 -22.61
CA ILE A 81 47.24 -19.44 -21.56
C ILE A 81 48.22 -20.46 -21.00
N ASP A 82 48.45 -20.39 -19.69
CA ASP A 82 49.25 -21.39 -18.98
C ASP A 82 48.51 -22.75 -19.02
N VAL A 83 49.01 -23.66 -19.83
CA VAL A 83 48.52 -25.05 -19.97
C VAL A 83 49.22 -26.03 -19.02
N SER A 84 50.25 -25.59 -18.30
CA SER A 84 51.08 -26.43 -17.42
C SER A 84 50.25 -27.23 -16.38
N PRO A 85 49.15 -26.75 -15.83
CA PRO A 85 48.35 -27.48 -14.84
C PRO A 85 47.69 -28.76 -15.39
N VAL A 86 47.49 -28.82 -16.70
CA VAL A 86 46.78 -29.96 -17.35
C VAL A 86 47.63 -30.69 -18.36
N GLN A 87 48.73 -30.12 -18.84
CA GLN A 87 49.55 -30.65 -19.93
C GLN A 87 50.14 -32.01 -19.63
N ASN A 88 50.54 -32.29 -18.41
CA ASN A 88 51.18 -33.54 -17.98
C ASN A 88 50.21 -34.59 -17.44
N LEU A 89 48.90 -34.34 -17.48
CA LEU A 89 47.89 -35.28 -17.01
C LEU A 89 47.61 -36.35 -18.08
N PRO A 90 47.69 -37.67 -17.75
CA PRO A 90 47.20 -38.70 -18.64
C PRO A 90 45.72 -38.53 -18.94
N GLU A 91 45.30 -38.73 -20.20
CA GLU A 91 43.90 -38.51 -20.61
C GLU A 91 42.89 -39.31 -19.78
N ALA A 92 43.22 -40.57 -19.41
CA ALA A 92 42.36 -41.37 -18.54
C ALA A 92 42.14 -40.75 -17.18
N VAL A 93 43.15 -40.07 -16.62
CA VAL A 93 43.07 -39.34 -15.33
C VAL A 93 42.25 -38.07 -15.52
N ALA A 94 42.46 -37.33 -16.61
CA ALA A 94 41.69 -36.14 -16.94
C ALA A 94 40.19 -36.47 -17.08
N ARG A 95 39.82 -37.51 -17.84
CA ARG A 95 38.45 -38.00 -17.97
C ARG A 95 37.83 -38.40 -16.61
N LYS A 96 38.60 -39.08 -15.75
CA LYS A 96 38.14 -39.46 -14.41
C LYS A 96 37.90 -38.24 -13.53
N ARG A 97 38.74 -37.20 -13.61
CA ARG A 97 38.56 -35.93 -12.87
C ARG A 97 37.33 -35.17 -13.38
N VAL A 98 37.14 -35.06 -14.70
CA VAL A 98 35.96 -34.41 -15.29
C VAL A 98 34.65 -35.08 -14.83
N ARG A 99 34.60 -36.43 -14.76
CA ARG A 99 33.41 -37.14 -14.26
C ARG A 99 33.11 -36.88 -12.79
N LYS A 100 34.09 -36.46 -12.02
CA LYS A 100 33.95 -36.09 -10.58
C LYS A 100 33.64 -34.61 -10.38
N LEU A 101 33.60 -33.80 -11.44
CA LEU A 101 33.22 -32.40 -11.33
C LEU A 101 31.72 -32.29 -11.06
N HIS A 102 31.35 -31.79 -9.90
CA HIS A 102 29.96 -31.49 -9.55
C HIS A 102 29.67 -30.05 -9.95
N LEU A 103 29.24 -29.84 -11.19
CA LEU A 103 28.86 -28.52 -11.68
C LEU A 103 27.46 -28.15 -11.16
N LEU A 104 27.33 -26.96 -10.62
CA LEU A 104 26.04 -26.42 -10.21
C LEU A 104 25.07 -26.33 -11.39
N PRO A 105 23.76 -26.56 -11.18
CA PRO A 105 22.75 -26.30 -12.20
C PRO A 105 22.66 -24.77 -12.44
N LEU A 106 22.24 -24.37 -13.65
CA LEU A 106 22.04 -22.94 -13.92
C LEU A 106 20.84 -22.39 -13.15
N ARG A 107 19.80 -23.20 -12.93
CA ARG A 107 18.64 -22.80 -12.14
C ARG A 107 18.97 -22.75 -10.65
N TYR A 108 18.56 -21.67 -9.98
CA TYR A 108 18.80 -21.49 -8.55
C TYR A 108 17.90 -22.40 -7.70
N ARG A 109 16.66 -22.67 -8.14
CA ARG A 109 15.70 -23.52 -7.42
C ARG A 109 15.19 -24.65 -8.30
N ASP A 110 15.23 -25.88 -7.79
CA ASP A 110 14.61 -27.03 -8.42
C ASP A 110 13.09 -26.97 -8.27
N GLY A 111 12.34 -27.25 -9.33
CA GLY A 111 10.88 -27.37 -9.31
C GLY A 111 10.09 -26.17 -9.87
N GLU A 112 10.72 -25.18 -10.46
CA GLU A 112 10.01 -24.28 -11.38
C GLU A 112 9.63 -25.05 -12.64
N GLU A 113 8.33 -25.09 -12.99
CA GLU A 113 7.86 -25.67 -14.24
C GLU A 113 8.63 -25.04 -15.40
N ASP A 114 9.14 -25.91 -16.29
CA ASP A 114 9.94 -25.50 -17.42
C ASP A 114 9.04 -24.78 -18.42
N ASP A 115 9.02 -23.45 -18.34
CA ASP A 115 8.35 -22.60 -19.34
C ASP A 115 9.11 -22.61 -20.70
N GLY A 116 10.18 -23.39 -20.80
CA GLY A 116 10.97 -23.61 -22.03
C GLY A 116 11.64 -22.35 -22.58
N SER A 117 11.31 -21.20 -22.05
CA SER A 117 11.66 -19.89 -22.61
C SER A 117 12.79 -19.15 -21.91
N THR A 118 13.32 -19.65 -20.78
CA THR A 118 14.32 -18.90 -20.03
C THR A 118 15.71 -19.16 -20.57
N ASP A 119 16.31 -18.13 -21.17
CA ASP A 119 17.69 -18.10 -21.67
C ASP A 119 18.68 -18.58 -20.58
N PRO A 120 19.64 -19.48 -20.91
CA PRO A 120 20.66 -19.97 -19.98
C PRO A 120 21.47 -18.87 -19.30
N LEU A 121 21.71 -17.75 -19.99
CA LEU A 121 22.39 -16.60 -19.41
C LEU A 121 21.55 -15.93 -18.31
N THR A 122 20.26 -15.77 -18.53
CA THR A 122 19.34 -15.22 -17.51
C THR A 122 19.30 -16.10 -16.26
N GLN A 123 19.24 -17.43 -16.42
CA GLN A 123 19.30 -18.38 -15.30
C GLN A 123 20.63 -18.27 -14.54
N PHE A 124 21.74 -18.21 -15.27
CA PHE A 124 23.07 -18.01 -14.68
C PHE A 124 23.15 -16.71 -13.87
N LEU A 125 22.68 -15.60 -14.45
CA LEU A 125 22.76 -14.27 -13.80
C LEU A 125 21.97 -14.22 -12.48
N VAL A 126 20.76 -14.78 -12.47
CA VAL A 126 19.95 -14.86 -11.25
C VAL A 126 20.62 -15.76 -10.20
N HIS A 127 21.09 -16.95 -10.60
CA HIS A 127 21.77 -17.85 -9.66
C HIS A 127 23.08 -17.23 -9.13
N ARG A 128 23.87 -16.61 -9.99
CA ARG A 128 25.10 -15.92 -9.59
C ARG A 128 24.83 -14.77 -8.64
N ALA A 129 23.77 -14.01 -8.86
CA ALA A 129 23.32 -12.93 -7.99
C ALA A 129 23.00 -13.45 -6.57
N HIS A 130 22.26 -14.55 -6.46
CA HIS A 130 21.99 -15.18 -5.16
C HIS A 130 23.25 -15.65 -4.46
N ARG A 131 24.19 -16.22 -5.20
CA ARG A 131 25.48 -16.64 -4.60
C ARG A 131 26.28 -15.44 -4.08
N ILE A 132 26.36 -14.36 -4.85
CA ILE A 132 27.04 -13.13 -4.40
C ILE A 132 26.36 -12.59 -3.13
N ASP A 133 25.03 -12.51 -3.09
CA ASP A 133 24.30 -12.04 -1.90
C ASP A 133 24.57 -12.94 -0.68
N THR A 134 24.47 -14.26 -0.86
CA THR A 134 24.62 -15.23 0.24
C THR A 134 26.05 -15.28 0.79
N GLU A 135 27.05 -15.25 -0.09
CA GLU A 135 28.47 -15.46 0.30
C GLU A 135 29.15 -14.13 0.71
N THR A 136 28.73 -13.01 0.12
CA THR A 136 29.41 -11.72 0.35
C THR A 136 28.55 -10.68 1.07
N GLY A 137 27.23 -10.77 0.96
CA GLY A 137 26.29 -9.75 1.43
C GLY A 137 26.35 -8.42 0.64
N LEU A 138 27.16 -8.35 -0.43
CA LEU A 138 27.39 -7.14 -1.22
C LEU A 138 26.43 -7.03 -2.39
N GLN A 139 25.21 -6.57 -2.12
CA GLN A 139 24.15 -6.44 -3.15
C GLN A 139 24.48 -5.41 -4.25
N THR A 140 25.40 -4.49 -3.99
CA THR A 140 25.92 -3.56 -5.01
C THR A 140 26.66 -4.29 -6.13
N LEU A 141 27.43 -5.35 -5.81
CA LEU A 141 28.06 -6.20 -6.83
C LEU A 141 27.03 -6.91 -7.71
N VAL A 142 25.86 -7.25 -7.14
CA VAL A 142 24.76 -7.83 -7.91
C VAL A 142 24.23 -6.85 -8.94
N LEU A 143 24.09 -5.57 -8.57
CA LEU A 143 23.68 -4.54 -9.51
C LEU A 143 24.67 -4.40 -10.66
N ASP A 144 25.97 -4.33 -10.35
CA ASP A 144 27.03 -4.24 -11.35
C ASP A 144 27.02 -5.44 -12.33
N LEU A 145 26.68 -6.63 -11.83
CA LEU A 145 26.53 -7.83 -12.64
C LEU A 145 25.35 -7.72 -13.62
N LEU A 146 24.22 -7.16 -13.17
CA LEU A 146 22.96 -7.20 -13.94
C LEU A 146 22.81 -6.02 -14.91
N LEU A 147 23.39 -4.87 -14.60
CA LEU A 147 23.25 -3.66 -15.42
C LEU A 147 23.55 -3.86 -16.91
N PRO A 148 24.60 -4.62 -17.32
CA PRO A 148 24.86 -4.85 -18.75
C PRO A 148 23.82 -5.73 -19.45
N PHE A 149 22.96 -6.43 -18.71
CA PHE A 149 22.07 -7.48 -19.23
C PHE A 149 20.58 -7.23 -19.02
N TYR A 150 20.18 -6.27 -18.19
CA TYR A 150 18.77 -6.12 -17.78
C TYR A 150 17.81 -5.85 -18.95
N GLN A 151 18.31 -5.23 -20.03
CA GLN A 151 17.50 -4.96 -21.22
C GLN A 151 17.31 -6.20 -22.12
N ARG A 152 18.15 -7.23 -21.97
CA ARG A 152 18.14 -8.42 -22.79
C ARG A 152 16.94 -9.33 -22.51
N SER A 153 16.50 -9.40 -21.27
CA SER A 153 15.41 -10.27 -20.83
C SER A 153 14.40 -9.49 -20.00
N GLU A 154 13.12 -9.59 -20.37
CA GLU A 154 12.03 -9.01 -19.59
C GLU A 154 11.97 -9.61 -18.18
N THR A 155 12.23 -10.92 -18.07
CA THR A 155 12.29 -11.61 -16.78
C THR A 155 13.38 -11.04 -15.88
N LEU A 156 14.58 -10.80 -16.42
CA LEU A 156 15.70 -10.24 -15.67
C LEU A 156 15.42 -8.80 -15.23
N ARG A 157 14.87 -7.98 -16.14
CA ARG A 157 14.49 -6.61 -15.82
C ARG A 157 13.46 -6.55 -14.70
N THR A 158 12.41 -7.36 -14.79
CA THR A 158 11.38 -7.41 -13.74
C THR A 158 11.95 -7.90 -12.42
N TRP A 159 12.85 -8.86 -12.44
CA TRP A 159 13.50 -9.35 -11.23
C TRP A 159 14.40 -8.26 -10.62
N LEU A 160 15.16 -7.54 -11.44
CA LEU A 160 15.94 -6.39 -10.99
C LEU A 160 15.05 -5.33 -10.31
N ILE A 161 13.95 -4.94 -10.97
CA ILE A 161 13.04 -3.92 -10.45
C ILE A 161 12.33 -4.42 -9.18
N SER A 162 11.83 -5.66 -9.18
CA SER A 162 10.95 -6.12 -8.09
C SER A 162 11.67 -6.72 -6.88
N VAL A 163 12.93 -7.10 -7.02
CA VAL A 163 13.70 -7.75 -5.94
C VAL A 163 14.93 -6.93 -5.57
N LEU A 164 15.82 -6.69 -6.54
CA LEU A 164 17.10 -6.07 -6.25
C LEU A 164 16.95 -4.57 -5.88
N LEU A 165 16.18 -3.81 -6.65
CA LEU A 165 16.00 -2.37 -6.42
C LEU A 165 15.43 -2.04 -5.03
N PRO A 166 14.34 -2.70 -4.56
CA PRO A 166 13.86 -2.48 -3.19
C PRO A 166 14.90 -2.83 -2.13
N LEU A 167 15.70 -3.88 -2.32
CA LEU A 167 16.74 -4.27 -1.37
C LEU A 167 17.88 -3.26 -1.30
N LEU A 168 18.36 -2.78 -2.43
CA LEU A 168 19.41 -1.76 -2.48
C LEU A 168 18.95 -0.48 -1.78
N ARG A 169 17.73 -0.04 -2.09
CA ARG A 169 17.16 1.13 -1.42
C ARG A 169 16.98 0.91 0.07
N LEU A 170 16.45 -0.26 0.47
CA LEU A 170 16.23 -0.58 1.86
C LEU A 170 17.54 -0.61 2.66
N ASN A 171 18.55 -1.34 2.15
CA ASN A 171 19.77 -1.62 2.89
C ASN A 171 20.82 -0.48 2.82
N TYR A 172 20.90 0.24 1.69
CA TYR A 172 21.98 1.19 1.46
C TYR A 172 21.53 2.66 1.34
N GLU A 173 20.31 2.91 0.85
CA GLU A 173 19.87 4.27 0.57
C GLU A 173 18.93 4.83 1.66
N TYR A 174 17.90 4.05 2.05
CA TYR A 174 16.86 4.54 2.96
C TYR A 174 17.20 4.29 4.43
N TYR A 175 17.76 3.12 4.74
CA TYR A 175 18.05 2.70 6.11
C TYR A 175 19.46 2.12 6.26
N PRO A 176 20.54 2.87 5.92
CA PRO A 176 21.91 2.37 5.90
C PRO A 176 22.47 1.99 7.29
N ASN A 177 21.85 2.49 8.36
CA ASN A 177 22.33 2.29 9.74
C ASN A 177 21.66 1.09 10.45
N ARG A 178 21.03 0.17 9.69
CA ARG A 178 20.43 -1.03 10.29
C ARG A 178 21.50 -2.03 10.68
N GLU A 179 21.28 -2.70 11.82
CA GLU A 179 22.17 -3.75 12.30
C GLU A 179 22.18 -4.99 11.40
N GLU A 180 21.00 -5.32 10.81
CA GLU A 180 20.82 -6.46 9.92
C GLU A 180 20.37 -6.00 8.54
N THR A 181 21.11 -6.43 7.51
CA THR A 181 20.73 -6.26 6.11
C THR A 181 19.76 -7.37 5.71
N MET A 182 18.76 -7.04 4.92
CA MET A 182 17.84 -8.02 4.36
C MET A 182 18.49 -8.70 3.16
N SER A 183 18.45 -10.04 3.10
CA SER A 183 18.93 -10.81 1.94
C SER A 183 17.86 -10.93 0.86
N MET A 184 18.28 -11.22 -0.38
CA MET A 184 17.38 -11.47 -1.51
C MET A 184 16.47 -12.67 -1.25
N GLU A 185 17.00 -13.76 -0.69
CA GLU A 185 16.24 -14.96 -0.39
C GLU A 185 15.09 -14.69 0.59
N VAL A 186 15.35 -13.91 1.64
CA VAL A 186 14.33 -13.52 2.61
C VAL A 186 13.24 -12.69 1.95
N LEU A 187 13.60 -11.69 1.15
CA LEU A 187 12.61 -10.85 0.47
C LEU A 187 11.77 -11.67 -0.52
N GLU A 188 12.39 -12.50 -1.37
CA GLU A 188 11.67 -13.33 -2.34
C GLU A 188 10.75 -14.38 -1.70
N SER A 189 11.07 -14.83 -0.49
CA SER A 189 10.26 -15.81 0.24
C SER A 189 8.96 -15.22 0.81
N MET A 190 8.83 -13.89 0.86
CA MET A 190 7.65 -13.23 1.40
C MET A 190 6.47 -13.27 0.43
N ASP A 191 5.27 -13.45 0.97
CA ASP A 191 4.04 -13.12 0.26
C ASP A 191 3.80 -11.60 0.25
N ASP A 192 2.86 -11.13 -0.56
CA ASP A 192 2.60 -9.69 -0.72
C ASP A 192 2.22 -9.03 0.61
N LYS A 193 1.41 -9.69 1.43
CA LYS A 193 1.00 -9.18 2.75
C LYS A 193 2.18 -8.99 3.69
N ARG A 194 3.06 -9.98 3.77
CA ARG A 194 4.26 -9.93 4.62
C ARG A 194 5.25 -8.90 4.11
N ALA A 195 5.48 -8.84 2.80
CA ALA A 195 6.38 -7.87 2.18
C ALA A 195 5.88 -6.43 2.43
N VAL A 196 4.59 -6.14 2.20
CA VAL A 196 3.99 -4.83 2.49
C VAL A 196 4.16 -4.47 3.96
N ASN A 197 3.84 -5.39 4.88
CA ASN A 197 4.02 -5.13 6.32
C ASN A 197 5.47 -4.82 6.68
N VAL A 198 6.43 -5.61 6.18
CA VAL A 198 7.85 -5.41 6.48
C VAL A 198 8.35 -4.10 5.90
N LEU A 199 8.12 -3.85 4.60
CA LEU A 199 8.63 -2.67 3.91
C LEU A 199 8.04 -1.35 4.42
N LEU A 200 6.75 -1.34 4.81
CA LEU A 200 6.11 -0.15 5.36
C LEU A 200 6.37 0.07 6.86
N SER A 201 6.61 -1.01 7.62
CA SER A 201 6.93 -0.90 9.05
C SER A 201 8.35 -0.36 9.30
N MET A 202 9.23 -0.37 8.30
CA MET A 202 10.58 0.18 8.38
C MET A 202 10.60 1.70 8.52
N ALA A 203 9.56 2.39 8.07
CA ALA A 203 9.47 3.83 8.22
C ALA A 203 9.37 4.20 9.70
N ASN A 204 10.29 5.04 10.19
CA ASN A 204 10.38 5.42 11.60
C ASN A 204 9.11 6.13 12.09
N PRO A 205 8.52 5.70 13.22
CA PRO A 205 7.47 6.47 13.86
C PRO A 205 8.09 7.74 14.48
N GLY A 206 7.83 8.90 13.92
CA GLY A 206 8.03 10.13 14.69
C GLY A 206 8.84 11.27 14.12
N LYS A 207 9.39 11.21 12.91
CA LYS A 207 10.13 12.38 12.40
C LYS A 207 9.54 13.06 11.17
N ASP A 208 9.11 12.32 10.15
CA ASP A 208 8.53 12.95 8.95
C ASP A 208 7.54 11.99 8.26
N ASN A 209 6.38 12.50 7.88
CA ASN A 209 5.40 11.76 7.05
C ASN A 209 5.97 11.39 5.66
N THR A 210 7.11 11.94 5.29
CA THR A 210 7.83 11.69 4.03
C THR A 210 8.37 10.26 3.93
N ASP A 211 8.76 9.63 5.06
CA ASP A 211 9.32 8.28 5.05
C ASP A 211 8.31 7.23 4.56
N LEU A 212 7.03 7.35 4.93
CA LEU A 212 6.00 6.42 4.46
C LEU A 212 5.80 6.52 2.95
N VAL A 213 5.73 7.75 2.40
CA VAL A 213 5.59 7.99 0.97
C VAL A 213 6.82 7.49 0.21
N LYS A 214 8.01 7.72 0.75
CA LYS A 214 9.28 7.22 0.19
C LYS A 214 9.28 5.69 0.09
N ASN A 215 8.80 4.99 1.14
CA ASN A 215 8.69 3.54 1.13
C ASN A 215 7.61 3.03 0.16
N LEU A 216 6.46 3.71 0.07
CA LEU A 216 5.41 3.37 -0.89
C LEU A 216 5.92 3.47 -2.33
N ARG A 217 6.58 4.59 -2.68
CA ARG A 217 7.12 4.81 -4.04
C ARG A 217 8.30 3.91 -4.36
N GLY A 218 9.27 3.81 -3.45
CA GLY A 218 10.59 3.26 -3.76
C GLY A 218 10.82 1.82 -3.32
N LEU A 219 10.02 1.29 -2.40
CA LEU A 219 10.14 -0.10 -1.94
C LEU A 219 8.93 -0.93 -2.38
N VAL A 220 7.73 -0.52 -2.00
CA VAL A 220 6.51 -1.27 -2.29
C VAL A 220 6.14 -1.18 -3.77
N GLY A 221 6.25 0.00 -4.39
CA GLY A 221 5.98 0.18 -5.82
C GLY A 221 6.79 -0.79 -6.70
N PRO A 222 8.13 -0.77 -6.63
CA PRO A 222 8.97 -1.74 -7.35
C PRO A 222 8.66 -3.19 -7.00
N TRP A 223 8.41 -3.51 -5.73
CA TRP A 223 8.00 -4.86 -5.33
C TRP A 223 6.74 -5.31 -6.06
N MET A 224 5.72 -4.45 -6.19
CA MET A 224 4.46 -4.76 -6.89
C MET A 224 4.63 -4.96 -8.39
N TYR A 225 5.64 -4.37 -9.02
CA TYR A 225 5.95 -4.56 -10.43
C TYR A 225 6.13 -6.03 -10.83
N GLY A 226 6.58 -6.88 -9.90
CA GLY A 226 6.73 -8.33 -10.11
C GLY A 226 5.58 -9.20 -9.57
N SER A 227 4.54 -8.63 -8.95
CA SER A 227 3.53 -9.40 -8.18
C SER A 227 2.63 -10.30 -9.02
N GLY A 228 2.44 -10.01 -10.30
CA GLY A 228 1.60 -10.81 -11.22
C GLY A 228 2.21 -12.08 -11.76
N ARG A 229 3.47 -12.40 -11.47
CA ARG A 229 4.20 -13.50 -12.15
C ARG A 229 4.13 -14.84 -11.41
N PRO A 230 4.22 -15.98 -12.14
CA PRO A 230 4.04 -17.32 -11.58
C PRO A 230 5.02 -17.69 -10.47
N LYS A 231 6.15 -16.98 -10.33
CA LYS A 231 7.19 -17.27 -9.34
C LYS A 231 6.75 -17.10 -7.89
N ARG A 232 5.80 -16.21 -7.58
CA ARG A 232 5.24 -16.03 -6.24
C ARG A 232 4.08 -16.97 -5.91
N ARG A 233 3.53 -17.72 -6.89
CA ARG A 233 2.41 -18.64 -6.68
C ARG A 233 2.77 -19.90 -5.87
N LYS A 234 4.04 -20.28 -5.77
CA LYS A 234 4.43 -21.58 -5.18
C LYS A 234 4.46 -21.63 -3.66
N LEU A 235 4.58 -20.50 -2.98
CA LEU A 235 4.49 -20.48 -1.50
C LEU A 235 3.06 -20.71 -0.98
N SER A 236 2.04 -20.58 -1.82
CA SER A 236 0.64 -20.83 -1.46
C SER A 236 0.19 -22.31 -1.60
N LEU A 237 1.07 -23.22 -1.94
CA LEU A 237 0.74 -24.66 -2.05
C LEU A 237 0.26 -25.30 -0.73
N ALA A 238 0.61 -24.70 0.43
CA ALA A 238 0.04 -25.10 1.72
C ALA A 238 -1.44 -24.73 1.85
N ALA A 239 -1.88 -23.65 1.19
CA ALA A 239 -3.29 -23.22 1.17
C ALA A 239 -4.13 -24.05 0.18
N ARG A 240 -3.52 -24.70 -0.81
CA ARG A 240 -4.20 -25.48 -1.84
C ARG A 240 -4.71 -26.85 -1.36
N ARG A 241 -4.31 -27.33 -0.18
CA ARG A 241 -4.82 -28.58 0.40
C ARG A 241 -6.23 -28.50 0.97
N ASN A 242 -6.76 -27.30 1.21
CA ASN A 242 -8.07 -27.09 1.81
C ASN A 242 -9.17 -26.61 0.87
N SER A 243 -8.92 -26.48 -0.44
CA SER A 243 -9.94 -26.11 -1.42
C SER A 243 -10.05 -27.12 -2.55
N ILE A 244 -10.46 -28.35 -2.21
CA ILE A 244 -11.09 -29.25 -3.18
C ILE A 244 -12.58 -28.97 -3.11
N SER A 245 -13.07 -28.06 -3.91
CA SER A 245 -14.43 -28.13 -4.49
C SER A 245 -14.71 -26.93 -5.41
N THR A 246 -15.16 -27.29 -6.59
CA THR A 246 -16.03 -26.57 -7.54
C THR A 246 -15.44 -25.50 -8.47
N SER A 247 -15.31 -25.97 -9.72
CA SER A 247 -15.78 -25.38 -10.99
C SER A 247 -15.31 -23.99 -11.44
N GLN A 248 -14.64 -24.03 -12.59
CA GLN A 248 -14.77 -23.14 -13.76
C GLN A 248 -14.89 -21.65 -13.46
N ASP A 249 -13.76 -20.93 -13.68
CA ASP A 249 -13.85 -19.67 -14.40
C ASP A 249 -12.47 -19.26 -14.95
N ASP A 250 -12.40 -19.05 -16.28
CA ASP A 250 -11.23 -18.59 -17.02
C ASP A 250 -10.88 -17.08 -16.77
N THR A 251 -11.31 -16.51 -15.66
CA THR A 251 -11.04 -15.12 -15.24
C THR A 251 -9.85 -14.99 -14.28
N ILE A 252 -8.99 -16.01 -14.18
CA ILE A 252 -7.95 -16.13 -13.13
C ILE A 252 -6.71 -15.26 -13.43
N SER A 253 -6.44 -14.89 -14.67
CA SER A 253 -5.22 -14.17 -15.03
C SER A 253 -5.23 -12.68 -14.66
N HIS A 254 -6.40 -12.02 -14.61
CA HIS A 254 -6.52 -10.61 -14.24
C HIS A 254 -6.61 -10.33 -12.73
N ARG A 255 -6.77 -11.37 -11.89
CA ARG A 255 -6.89 -11.22 -10.43
C ARG A 255 -5.59 -11.00 -9.67
N THR A 256 -4.43 -11.17 -10.28
CA THR A 256 -3.16 -11.30 -9.56
C THR A 256 -2.47 -9.98 -9.25
N ASN A 257 -2.54 -8.98 -10.15
CA ASN A 257 -1.89 -7.68 -9.91
C ASN A 257 -2.72 -6.80 -8.95
N ALA A 258 -4.05 -6.87 -9.04
CA ALA A 258 -4.95 -6.18 -8.11
C ALA A 258 -4.85 -6.69 -6.66
N SER A 259 -4.41 -7.94 -6.46
CA SER A 259 -4.29 -8.59 -5.15
C SER A 259 -3.22 -7.96 -4.27
N GLY A 260 -2.01 -7.70 -4.79
CA GLY A 260 -0.92 -7.14 -4.00
C GLY A 260 -1.19 -5.71 -3.52
N TRP A 261 -1.76 -4.86 -4.37
CA TRP A 261 -2.17 -3.50 -4.00
C TRP A 261 -3.32 -3.47 -3.00
N HIS A 262 -4.13 -4.53 -2.96
CA HIS A 262 -5.16 -4.67 -1.92
C HIS A 262 -4.54 -4.74 -0.52
N GLU A 263 -3.43 -5.44 -0.34
CA GLU A 263 -2.71 -5.53 0.93
C GLU A 263 -2.17 -4.16 1.38
N VAL A 264 -1.77 -3.30 0.43
CA VAL A 264 -1.37 -1.90 0.73
C VAL A 264 -2.57 -1.11 1.26
N ASN A 265 -3.74 -1.22 0.62
CA ASN A 265 -4.95 -0.55 1.05
C ASN A 265 -5.43 -1.05 2.43
N GLU A 266 -5.36 -2.34 2.69
CA GLU A 266 -5.65 -2.92 4.01
C GLU A 266 -4.67 -2.43 5.08
N TRP A 267 -3.39 -2.32 4.73
CA TRP A 267 -2.37 -1.80 5.65
C TRP A 267 -2.63 -0.34 6.00
N LEU A 268 -2.92 0.52 5.01
CA LEU A 268 -3.27 1.93 5.23
C LEU A 268 -4.51 2.07 6.10
N LEU A 269 -5.56 1.26 5.83
CA LEU A 269 -6.78 1.25 6.64
C LEU A 269 -6.51 0.83 8.09
N SER A 270 -5.73 -0.22 8.28
CA SER A 270 -5.37 -0.68 9.63
C SER A 270 -4.50 0.33 10.38
N ARG A 271 -3.55 0.95 9.66
CA ARG A 271 -2.64 1.94 10.23
C ARG A 271 -3.36 3.24 10.62
N SER A 272 -4.40 3.62 9.90
CA SER A 272 -5.18 4.84 10.20
C SER A 272 -5.83 4.83 11.57
N GLN A 273 -6.07 3.67 12.17
CA GLN A 273 -6.64 3.54 13.51
C GLN A 273 -5.61 3.81 14.62
N VAL A 274 -4.32 3.71 14.32
CA VAL A 274 -3.23 3.86 15.29
C VAL A 274 -2.48 5.18 15.10
N ASP A 275 -2.27 5.57 13.83
CA ASP A 275 -1.46 6.74 13.45
C ASP A 275 -2.11 7.41 12.24
N TYR A 276 -3.19 8.14 12.51
CA TYR A 276 -4.01 8.76 11.47
C TYR A 276 -3.25 9.83 10.69
N ASP A 277 -2.50 10.70 11.37
CA ASP A 277 -1.77 11.80 10.75
C ASP A 277 -0.79 11.32 9.68
N ARG A 278 -0.16 10.19 9.92
CA ARG A 278 0.78 9.58 8.98
C ARG A 278 0.09 9.09 7.72
N VAL A 279 -1.07 8.48 7.87
CA VAL A 279 -1.88 8.03 6.73
C VAL A 279 -2.44 9.22 5.95
N VAL A 280 -2.86 10.28 6.63
CA VAL A 280 -3.23 11.56 5.98
C VAL A 280 -2.07 12.09 5.14
N GLY A 281 -0.84 12.11 5.70
CA GLY A 281 0.36 12.51 4.98
C GLY A 281 0.63 11.66 3.73
N ALA A 282 0.33 10.37 3.79
CA ALA A 282 0.43 9.49 2.62
C ALA A 282 -0.57 9.89 1.52
N PHE A 283 -1.85 10.07 1.85
CA PHE A 283 -2.86 10.51 0.87
C PHE A 283 -2.63 11.92 0.32
N ALA A 284 -1.96 12.78 1.07
CA ALA A 284 -1.63 14.13 0.62
C ALA A 284 -0.47 14.18 -0.37
N ASN A 285 0.50 13.25 -0.27
CA ASN A 285 1.78 13.34 -0.98
C ASN A 285 2.05 12.16 -1.93
N TRP A 286 1.19 11.15 -1.96
CA TRP A 286 1.30 9.99 -2.84
C TRP A 286 0.02 9.82 -3.66
N ASN A 287 0.19 9.73 -4.99
CA ASN A 287 -0.94 9.62 -5.93
C ASN A 287 -1.40 8.17 -6.17
N GLY A 288 -0.99 7.25 -5.32
CA GLY A 288 -1.41 5.84 -5.41
C GLY A 288 -0.50 4.97 -6.28
N PRO A 289 -1.00 3.80 -6.73
CA PRO A 289 -0.22 2.78 -7.42
C PRO A 289 0.47 3.20 -8.72
N GLU A 290 0.06 4.30 -9.33
CA GLU A 290 0.71 4.86 -10.54
C GLU A 290 1.93 5.72 -10.18
N ASP A 291 2.02 6.19 -8.94
CA ASP A 291 3.12 7.03 -8.45
C ASP A 291 4.19 6.15 -7.79
N VAL A 292 4.94 5.44 -8.64
CA VAL A 292 6.01 4.53 -8.25
C VAL A 292 7.34 4.95 -8.85
N ASP A 293 8.43 4.66 -8.16
CA ASP A 293 9.78 4.91 -8.60
C ASP A 293 10.47 3.58 -8.96
N LEU A 294 10.54 3.27 -10.23
CA LEU A 294 11.14 2.04 -10.77
C LEU A 294 12.63 2.18 -11.08
N GLY A 295 13.26 3.31 -10.71
CA GLY A 295 14.69 3.54 -10.87
C GLY A 295 15.13 3.80 -12.32
N GLY A 296 14.21 4.02 -13.25
CA GLY A 296 14.50 4.22 -14.68
C GLY A 296 14.85 2.92 -15.43
N TYR A 297 14.51 1.75 -14.84
CA TYR A 297 14.75 0.45 -15.47
C TYR A 297 13.56 -0.06 -16.28
N GLU A 298 12.40 0.62 -16.23
CA GLU A 298 11.22 0.34 -17.05
C GLU A 298 11.46 0.61 -18.54
N LYS A 299 10.65 0.03 -19.42
CA LYS A 299 10.63 0.42 -20.83
C LYS A 299 9.89 1.75 -20.99
N GLU A 300 10.39 2.61 -21.89
CA GLU A 300 9.83 3.95 -22.18
C GLU A 300 8.33 3.99 -22.50
N ASN A 301 7.71 2.85 -22.85
CA ASN A 301 6.29 2.72 -23.19
C ASN A 301 5.53 1.73 -22.31
N GLU A 302 6.08 1.30 -21.19
CA GLU A 302 5.48 0.30 -20.30
C GLU A 302 4.62 1.00 -19.23
N THR A 303 3.59 1.71 -19.67
CA THR A 303 2.51 2.15 -18.79
C THR A 303 1.58 0.98 -18.49
N LEU A 304 1.06 0.91 -17.25
CA LEU A 304 -0.02 -0.02 -16.92
C LEU A 304 -1.11 0.10 -17.98
N PRO A 305 -1.70 -1.01 -18.47
CA PRO A 305 -2.84 -0.95 -19.38
C PRO A 305 -3.87 0.02 -18.81
N GLY A 306 -4.38 0.96 -19.62
CA GLY A 306 -5.19 2.09 -19.14
C GLY A 306 -6.40 1.70 -18.28
N ASP A 307 -6.97 0.52 -18.49
CA ASP A 307 -8.07 -0.02 -17.70
C ASP A 307 -7.60 -0.53 -16.32
N GLU A 308 -6.43 -1.15 -16.25
CA GLU A 308 -5.86 -1.63 -14.99
C GLU A 308 -5.42 -0.47 -14.09
N GLY A 309 -4.76 0.54 -14.65
CA GLY A 309 -4.38 1.76 -13.92
C GLY A 309 -5.60 2.49 -13.36
N ALA A 310 -6.66 2.67 -14.16
CA ALA A 310 -7.91 3.28 -13.72
C ALA A 310 -8.58 2.48 -12.58
N THR A 311 -8.53 1.15 -12.65
CA THR A 311 -9.08 0.27 -11.61
C THR A 311 -8.29 0.41 -10.30
N LEU A 312 -6.95 0.41 -10.37
CA LEU A 312 -6.09 0.59 -9.19
C LEU A 312 -6.28 1.98 -8.57
N ARG A 313 -6.40 3.03 -9.38
CA ARG A 313 -6.68 4.40 -8.94
C ARG A 313 -8.02 4.48 -8.20
N LYS A 314 -9.08 3.86 -8.73
CA LYS A 314 -10.40 3.77 -8.05
C LYS A 314 -10.30 3.02 -6.72
N ARG A 315 -9.53 1.92 -6.66
CA ARG A 315 -9.33 1.16 -5.42
C ARG A 315 -8.57 1.93 -4.37
N TYR A 316 -7.57 2.70 -4.76
CA TYR A 316 -6.85 3.59 -3.86
C TYR A 316 -7.75 4.73 -3.37
N GLY A 317 -8.54 5.33 -4.25
CA GLY A 317 -9.56 6.31 -3.84
C GLY A 317 -10.57 5.73 -2.84
N GLN A 318 -11.02 4.48 -3.06
CA GLN A 318 -11.86 3.76 -2.10
C GLN A 318 -11.18 3.62 -0.74
N ALA A 319 -9.89 3.29 -0.71
CA ALA A 319 -9.13 3.19 0.54
C ALA A 319 -9.07 4.53 1.28
N GLY A 320 -8.93 5.64 0.57
CA GLY A 320 -8.97 6.98 1.17
C GLY A 320 -10.31 7.29 1.85
N LEU A 321 -11.43 7.00 1.17
CA LEU A 321 -12.76 7.16 1.79
C LEU A 321 -12.93 6.23 3.00
N ALA A 322 -12.47 4.96 2.89
CA ALA A 322 -12.52 3.98 3.97
C ALA A 322 -11.74 4.42 5.22
N VAL A 323 -10.55 5.01 5.03
CA VAL A 323 -9.70 5.53 6.12
C VAL A 323 -10.41 6.60 6.93
N VAL A 324 -11.17 7.50 6.28
CA VAL A 324 -11.95 8.54 6.97
C VAL A 324 -13.06 7.93 7.84
N TYR A 325 -13.78 6.92 7.34
CA TYR A 325 -14.79 6.22 8.15
C TYR A 325 -14.18 5.40 9.29
N ALA A 326 -13.01 4.82 9.09
CA ALA A 326 -12.36 3.96 10.10
C ALA A 326 -11.70 4.74 11.24
N ASN A 327 -11.47 6.03 11.07
CA ASN A 327 -10.79 6.85 12.06
C ASN A 327 -11.63 7.00 13.34
N PRO A 328 -11.13 6.58 14.52
CA PRO A 328 -11.82 6.75 15.79
C PRO A 328 -11.56 8.11 16.45
N ASP A 329 -10.54 8.85 16.02
CA ASP A 329 -10.14 10.12 16.61
C ASP A 329 -11.13 11.23 16.23
N THR A 330 -11.65 11.93 17.25
CA THR A 330 -12.63 13.01 17.11
C THR A 330 -12.02 14.40 17.29
N SER A 331 -10.68 14.49 17.32
CA SER A 331 -9.98 15.75 17.47
C SER A 331 -10.16 16.65 16.23
N LYS A 332 -10.02 17.95 16.44
CA LYS A 332 -10.07 18.92 15.35
C LYS A 332 -8.99 18.63 14.28
N ARG A 333 -7.80 18.21 14.71
CA ARG A 333 -6.70 17.84 13.82
C ARG A 333 -7.05 16.64 12.94
N ALA A 334 -7.66 15.60 13.52
CA ALA A 334 -8.12 14.43 12.76
C ALA A 334 -9.23 14.81 11.76
N LEU A 335 -10.11 15.73 12.13
CA LEU A 335 -11.14 16.23 11.21
C LEU A 335 -10.53 17.03 10.05
N GLU A 336 -9.56 17.91 10.31
CA GLU A 336 -8.82 18.63 9.26
C GLU A 336 -8.08 17.66 8.34
N GLY A 337 -7.44 16.61 8.89
CA GLY A 337 -6.84 15.53 8.13
C GLY A 337 -7.86 14.79 7.25
N SER A 338 -9.08 14.56 7.76
CA SER A 338 -10.16 13.91 6.98
C SER A 338 -10.58 14.76 5.78
N PHE A 339 -10.67 16.08 5.93
CA PHE A 339 -10.91 17.00 4.80
C PHE A 339 -9.77 16.96 3.78
N GLN A 340 -8.53 16.87 4.25
CA GLN A 340 -7.37 16.75 3.36
C GLN A 340 -7.38 15.46 2.56
N VAL A 341 -7.69 14.31 3.19
CA VAL A 341 -7.80 13.01 2.51
C VAL A 341 -8.89 13.04 1.45
N ILE A 342 -10.11 13.50 1.78
CA ILE A 342 -11.20 13.54 0.80
C ILE A 342 -10.90 14.48 -0.36
N SER A 343 -10.24 15.61 -0.11
CA SER A 343 -9.81 16.54 -1.15
C SER A 343 -8.78 15.91 -2.09
N SER A 344 -7.78 15.21 -1.54
CA SER A 344 -6.78 14.49 -2.33
C SER A 344 -7.40 13.38 -3.18
N VAL A 345 -8.34 12.61 -2.61
CA VAL A 345 -9.07 11.54 -3.32
C VAL A 345 -9.95 12.13 -4.44
N ALA A 346 -10.68 13.20 -4.15
CA ALA A 346 -11.54 13.83 -5.16
C ALA A 346 -10.72 14.41 -6.32
N LYS A 347 -9.57 15.01 -6.02
CA LYS A 347 -8.64 15.48 -7.04
C LYS A 347 -8.09 14.33 -7.90
N LEU A 348 -7.67 13.23 -7.27
CA LEU A 348 -7.15 12.06 -7.96
C LEU A 348 -8.17 11.43 -8.93
N LEU A 349 -9.45 11.50 -8.59
CA LEU A 349 -10.55 10.86 -9.32
C LEU A 349 -11.38 11.85 -10.17
N GLU A 350 -10.94 13.13 -10.25
CA GLU A 350 -11.65 14.18 -10.98
C GLU A 350 -13.09 14.41 -10.47
N LEU A 351 -13.29 14.29 -9.16
CA LEU A 351 -14.57 14.47 -8.47
C LEU A 351 -14.61 15.75 -7.61
N GLU A 352 -13.74 16.73 -7.87
CA GLU A 352 -13.62 17.95 -7.08
C GLU A 352 -14.92 18.78 -7.04
N GLU A 353 -15.71 18.77 -8.10
CA GLU A 353 -17.00 19.46 -8.19
C GLU A 353 -18.03 18.96 -7.16
N HIS A 354 -17.83 17.75 -6.65
CA HIS A 354 -18.68 17.13 -5.65
C HIS A 354 -18.23 17.37 -4.21
N LEU A 355 -17.10 18.07 -4.01
CA LEU A 355 -16.66 18.50 -2.71
C LEU A 355 -17.47 19.70 -2.23
N VAL A 356 -18.01 19.58 -1.05
CA VAL A 356 -18.71 20.68 -0.42
C VAL A 356 -17.70 21.65 0.19
N THR A 357 -17.55 22.82 -0.42
CA THR A 357 -16.70 23.89 0.07
C THR A 357 -17.52 24.95 0.81
N VAL A 358 -17.08 25.30 2.03
CA VAL A 358 -17.70 26.41 2.79
C VAL A 358 -17.04 27.71 2.34
N THR A 359 -17.70 28.47 1.50
CA THR A 359 -17.20 29.74 0.93
C THR A 359 -17.60 31.00 1.73
N GLY A 360 -18.24 30.85 2.90
CA GLY A 360 -18.73 31.98 3.66
C GLY A 360 -19.14 31.64 5.11
N PRO A 361 -19.68 32.61 5.87
CA PRO A 361 -20.14 32.39 7.23
C PRO A 361 -21.42 31.55 7.34
N SER A 362 -22.15 31.35 6.24
CA SER A 362 -23.36 30.52 6.17
C SER A 362 -23.06 29.09 5.78
N LEU A 363 -23.79 28.16 6.39
CA LEU A 363 -23.72 26.75 6.03
C LEU A 363 -24.32 26.53 4.63
N PRO A 364 -23.68 25.69 3.78
CA PRO A 364 -24.12 25.49 2.40
C PRO A 364 -25.40 24.67 2.33
N ASP A 365 -26.16 24.86 1.25
CA ASP A 365 -27.26 23.98 0.87
C ASP A 365 -26.69 22.73 0.16
N LEU A 366 -26.99 21.54 0.67
CA LEU A 366 -26.57 20.29 0.11
C LEU A 366 -27.74 19.56 -0.56
N SER A 367 -27.58 19.26 -1.83
CA SER A 367 -28.55 18.46 -2.59
C SER A 367 -27.79 17.41 -3.39
N PHE A 368 -27.88 16.17 -3.00
CA PHE A 368 -27.36 15.01 -3.72
C PHE A 368 -28.29 13.83 -3.54
N ASP A 369 -28.24 12.92 -4.50
CA ASP A 369 -29.03 11.70 -4.48
C ASP A 369 -28.52 10.72 -3.45
N MET A 370 -29.40 10.25 -2.57
CA MET A 370 -29.11 9.32 -1.48
C MET A 370 -29.56 7.89 -1.75
N ASP A 371 -30.15 7.59 -2.89
CA ASP A 371 -30.82 6.29 -3.15
C ASP A 371 -29.89 5.10 -2.94
N SER A 372 -28.68 5.17 -3.50
CA SER A 372 -27.70 4.09 -3.34
C SER A 372 -27.13 3.98 -1.92
N ILE A 373 -27.01 5.11 -1.21
CA ILE A 373 -26.41 5.20 0.13
C ILE A 373 -27.41 4.81 1.21
N SER A 374 -28.68 5.23 1.06
CA SER A 374 -29.75 4.93 2.01
C SER A 374 -30.05 3.43 2.15
N SER A 375 -29.76 2.65 1.11
CA SER A 375 -29.93 1.19 1.10
C SER A 375 -28.83 0.43 1.83
N THR A 376 -27.78 1.10 2.37
CA THR A 376 -26.67 0.45 3.06
C THR A 376 -27.08 -0.15 4.40
N SER A 377 -26.43 -1.26 4.79
CA SER A 377 -26.62 -1.90 6.08
C SER A 377 -25.57 -1.42 7.12
N LYS A 378 -25.83 -1.63 8.40
CA LYS A 378 -24.83 -1.39 9.45
C LYS A 378 -23.52 -2.17 9.22
N ALA A 379 -23.60 -3.32 8.57
CA ALA A 379 -22.43 -4.14 8.24
C ALA A 379 -21.48 -3.42 7.27
N SER A 380 -21.97 -2.52 6.41
CA SER A 380 -21.14 -1.74 5.48
C SER A 380 -20.14 -0.80 6.17
N LEU A 381 -20.38 -0.47 7.45
CA LEU A 381 -19.48 0.33 8.29
C LEU A 381 -18.46 -0.51 9.07
N LEU A 382 -18.45 -1.83 8.90
CA LEU A 382 -17.43 -2.68 9.49
C LEU A 382 -16.11 -2.55 8.68
N GLN A 383 -14.99 -2.62 9.37
CA GLN A 383 -13.67 -2.42 8.78
C GLN A 383 -13.42 -3.32 7.56
N ASN A 384 -13.77 -4.60 7.66
CA ASN A 384 -13.63 -5.57 6.57
C ASN A 384 -14.55 -5.28 5.37
N ALA A 385 -15.65 -4.57 5.58
CA ALA A 385 -16.58 -4.19 4.52
C ALA A 385 -16.21 -2.87 3.81
N LEU A 386 -15.42 -2.01 4.45
CA LEU A 386 -15.06 -0.71 3.89
C LEU A 386 -14.24 -0.79 2.60
N LEU A 387 -13.45 -1.85 2.41
CA LEU A 387 -12.68 -2.08 1.19
C LEU A 387 -13.39 -3.00 0.18
N THR A 388 -14.62 -3.43 0.47
CA THR A 388 -15.42 -4.23 -0.47
C THR A 388 -15.80 -3.37 -1.68
N PRO A 389 -15.57 -3.84 -2.94
CA PRO A 389 -15.83 -3.05 -4.14
C PRO A 389 -17.24 -2.50 -4.27
N SER A 390 -18.21 -3.26 -3.79
CA SER A 390 -19.64 -2.96 -3.87
C SER A 390 -20.15 -2.10 -2.72
N ASN A 391 -19.28 -1.64 -1.79
CA ASN A 391 -19.73 -0.81 -0.67
C ASN A 391 -20.08 0.61 -1.15
N PRO A 392 -21.35 1.03 -1.11
CA PRO A 392 -21.76 2.33 -1.62
C PRO A 392 -21.17 3.53 -0.87
N LEU A 393 -20.77 3.35 0.40
CA LEU A 393 -20.20 4.43 1.21
C LEU A 393 -18.75 4.77 0.82
N THR A 394 -18.02 3.79 0.33
CA THR A 394 -16.59 3.92 0.02
C THR A 394 -16.27 3.71 -1.45
N SER A 395 -17.20 3.18 -2.25
CA SER A 395 -17.05 3.18 -3.71
C SER A 395 -16.90 4.62 -4.19
N PRO A 396 -15.80 4.98 -4.91
CA PRO A 396 -15.50 6.36 -5.24
C PRO A 396 -16.43 6.87 -6.36
N THR A 397 -17.58 7.36 -5.96
CA THR A 397 -18.63 7.95 -6.80
C THR A 397 -18.90 9.38 -6.33
N SER A 398 -19.55 10.17 -7.18
CA SER A 398 -20.01 11.52 -6.79
C SER A 398 -20.87 11.51 -5.53
N GLN A 399 -21.75 10.53 -5.41
CA GLN A 399 -22.65 10.37 -4.25
C GLN A 399 -21.89 10.08 -2.96
N SER A 400 -20.92 9.14 -2.97
CA SER A 400 -20.13 8.79 -1.79
C SER A 400 -19.24 9.95 -1.33
N VAL A 401 -18.65 10.71 -2.26
CA VAL A 401 -17.83 11.89 -1.96
C VAL A 401 -18.68 13.02 -1.40
N SER A 402 -19.84 13.32 -2.00
CA SER A 402 -20.77 14.35 -1.50
C SER A 402 -21.31 14.00 -0.12
N PHE A 403 -21.71 12.74 0.09
CA PHE A 403 -22.21 12.27 1.38
C PHE A 403 -21.13 12.37 2.48
N LEU A 404 -19.92 11.90 2.20
CA LEU A 404 -18.82 11.98 3.16
C LEU A 404 -18.45 13.44 3.46
N SER A 405 -18.46 14.34 2.45
CA SER A 405 -18.26 15.78 2.65
C SER A 405 -19.32 16.39 3.57
N ALA A 406 -20.60 16.01 3.37
CA ALA A 406 -21.71 16.45 4.21
C ALA A 406 -21.55 15.97 5.67
N LEU A 407 -21.12 14.70 5.85
CA LEU A 407 -20.81 14.18 7.18
C LEU A 407 -19.66 14.93 7.86
N LEU A 408 -18.56 15.21 7.14
CA LEU A 408 -17.43 15.95 7.71
C LEU A 408 -17.82 17.37 8.11
N LEU A 409 -18.66 18.06 7.33
CA LEU A 409 -19.22 19.37 7.71
C LEU A 409 -20.13 19.25 8.93
N SER A 410 -20.91 18.18 9.02
CA SER A 410 -21.74 17.91 10.20
C SER A 410 -20.89 17.70 11.45
N LEU A 411 -19.78 16.95 11.33
CA LEU A 411 -18.81 16.75 12.42
C LEU A 411 -18.16 18.08 12.85
N ARG A 412 -17.81 18.94 11.90
CA ARG A 412 -17.28 20.27 12.19
C ARG A 412 -18.29 21.11 12.98
N THR A 413 -19.54 21.12 12.52
CA THR A 413 -20.64 21.86 13.18
C THR A 413 -20.91 21.30 14.58
N LEU A 414 -20.94 19.97 14.73
CA LEU A 414 -21.08 19.33 16.05
C LEU A 414 -19.90 19.66 16.98
N GLY A 415 -18.68 19.68 16.46
CA GLY A 415 -17.48 20.09 17.21
C GLY A 415 -17.55 21.56 17.68
N GLU A 416 -18.09 22.46 16.84
CA GLU A 416 -18.36 23.86 17.24
C GLU A 416 -19.40 23.94 18.36
N LEU A 417 -20.38 23.04 18.40
CA LEU A 417 -21.37 22.90 19.45
C LEU A 417 -20.84 22.16 20.70
N GLY A 418 -19.58 21.73 20.69
CA GLY A 418 -18.93 21.02 21.80
C GLY A 418 -19.22 19.55 21.89
N HIS A 419 -19.82 18.96 20.85
CA HIS A 419 -20.16 17.52 20.78
C HIS A 419 -19.38 16.84 19.65
N SER A 420 -18.25 16.23 19.96
CA SER A 420 -17.39 15.56 18.96
C SER A 420 -17.71 14.08 18.88
N ILE A 421 -18.02 13.60 17.68
CA ILE A 421 -18.26 12.18 17.38
C ILE A 421 -17.41 11.74 16.18
N SER A 422 -17.20 10.43 16.02
CA SER A 422 -16.47 9.89 14.86
C SER A 422 -17.32 9.90 13.58
N CYS A 423 -16.67 9.91 12.40
CA CYS A 423 -17.36 9.85 11.11
C CYS A 423 -18.27 8.62 11.00
N LYS A 424 -17.79 7.46 11.47
CA LYS A 424 -18.58 6.23 11.55
C LYS A 424 -19.83 6.38 12.40
N ALA A 425 -19.74 7.06 13.56
CA ALA A 425 -20.90 7.30 14.42
C ALA A 425 -21.91 8.22 13.73
N ALA A 426 -21.44 9.31 13.09
CA ALA A 426 -22.31 10.20 12.32
C ALA A 426 -23.03 9.48 11.18
N ALA A 427 -22.32 8.66 10.39
CA ALA A 427 -22.91 7.84 9.34
C ALA A 427 -23.98 6.88 9.91
N ASN A 428 -23.71 6.24 11.04
CA ASN A 428 -24.67 5.35 11.68
C ASN A 428 -25.92 6.10 12.20
N ILE A 429 -25.77 7.30 12.75
CA ILE A 429 -26.90 8.16 13.17
C ILE A 429 -27.74 8.52 11.96
N CYS A 430 -27.13 8.97 10.86
CA CYS A 430 -27.82 9.38 9.66
C CYS A 430 -28.59 8.23 9.00
N LEU A 431 -27.95 7.08 8.79
CA LEU A 431 -28.46 6.00 7.95
C LEU A 431 -29.27 4.95 8.70
N HIS A 432 -28.86 4.62 9.94
CA HIS A 432 -29.32 3.40 10.60
C HIS A 432 -30.02 3.63 11.94
N SER A 433 -30.09 4.87 12.45
CA SER A 433 -30.71 5.16 13.72
C SER A 433 -32.24 5.32 13.58
N SER A 434 -32.98 4.86 14.59
CA SER A 434 -34.41 5.14 14.70
C SER A 434 -34.68 6.59 15.10
N ASP A 435 -35.92 7.03 14.93
CA ASP A 435 -36.39 8.36 15.31
C ASP A 435 -36.06 8.68 16.79
N GLU A 436 -36.30 7.70 17.67
CA GLU A 436 -35.99 7.84 19.10
C GLU A 436 -34.48 8.00 19.36
N THR A 437 -33.67 7.24 18.63
CA THR A 437 -32.20 7.31 18.79
C THR A 437 -31.66 8.63 18.27
N GLN A 438 -32.14 9.12 17.12
CA GLN A 438 -31.74 10.45 16.59
C GLN A 438 -32.17 11.58 17.54
N LEU A 439 -33.37 11.48 18.13
CA LEU A 439 -33.84 12.44 19.12
C LEU A 439 -33.00 12.43 20.40
N LEU A 440 -32.59 11.24 20.85
CA LEU A 440 -31.72 11.10 22.03
C LEU A 440 -30.35 11.74 21.76
N GLU A 441 -29.75 11.48 20.60
CA GLU A 441 -28.46 12.08 20.23
C GLU A 441 -28.57 13.59 20.07
N LEU A 442 -29.65 14.12 19.47
CA LEU A 442 -29.91 15.57 19.39
C LEU A 442 -29.97 16.17 20.80
N ARG A 443 -30.67 15.54 21.76
CA ARG A 443 -30.71 15.98 23.14
C ARG A 443 -29.33 15.95 23.80
N ASN A 444 -28.52 14.93 23.54
CA ASN A 444 -27.14 14.86 24.04
C ASN A 444 -26.31 16.04 23.53
N VAL A 445 -26.46 16.43 22.26
CA VAL A 445 -25.78 17.60 21.68
C VAL A 445 -26.22 18.85 22.40
N VAL A 446 -27.53 19.09 22.56
CA VAL A 446 -28.11 20.26 23.20
C VAL A 446 -27.73 20.34 24.70
N GLU A 447 -27.72 19.20 25.39
CA GLU A 447 -27.31 19.11 26.80
C GLU A 447 -25.81 19.40 26.99
N THR A 448 -24.97 18.85 26.13
CA THR A 448 -23.52 19.08 26.15
C THR A 448 -23.21 20.56 25.93
N MET A 449 -23.86 21.15 24.93
CA MET A 449 -23.75 22.59 24.66
C MET A 449 -24.20 23.44 25.85
N ALA A 450 -25.34 23.11 26.48
CA ALA A 450 -25.87 23.84 27.65
C ALA A 450 -24.93 23.74 28.86
N LYS A 451 -24.27 22.59 29.08
CA LYS A 451 -23.29 22.37 30.14
C LYS A 451 -21.98 23.15 29.92
N HIS A 452 -21.52 23.26 28.69
CA HIS A 452 -20.31 24.00 28.34
C HIS A 452 -20.59 25.47 28.02
N GLY A 453 -21.85 25.89 28.13
CA GLY A 453 -22.37 27.22 27.77
C GLY A 453 -21.64 28.36 28.48
N ARG A 454 -20.71 28.98 27.73
CA ARG A 454 -20.12 30.27 28.11
C ARG A 454 -21.21 31.33 28.09
N THR A 455 -21.18 32.22 29.07
CA THR A 455 -21.98 33.45 29.07
C THR A 455 -21.74 34.18 27.72
N GLY A 456 -22.72 34.15 26.81
CA GLY A 456 -22.62 34.80 25.50
C GLY A 456 -22.91 33.90 24.28
N LEU A 457 -23.52 32.71 24.46
CA LEU A 457 -23.94 31.87 23.36
C LEU A 457 -24.94 32.58 22.44
N ASP A 458 -24.63 32.65 21.14
CA ASP A 458 -25.56 33.12 20.13
C ASP A 458 -26.56 32.01 19.79
N TRP A 459 -27.71 32.03 20.48
CA TRP A 459 -28.78 31.05 20.31
C TRP A 459 -29.39 31.04 18.90
N ARG A 460 -29.28 32.17 18.17
CA ARG A 460 -29.72 32.24 16.78
C ARG A 460 -28.82 31.37 15.92
N LYS A 461 -27.49 31.51 16.05
CA LYS A 461 -26.52 30.68 15.34
C LYS A 461 -26.66 29.20 15.70
N VAL A 462 -26.83 28.88 16.98
CA VAL A 462 -27.05 27.49 17.44
C VAL A 462 -28.30 26.89 16.82
N ARG A 463 -29.42 27.63 16.78
CA ARG A 463 -30.65 27.18 16.13
C ARG A 463 -30.43 26.90 14.63
N GLU A 464 -29.76 27.82 13.95
CA GLU A 464 -29.43 27.67 12.52
C GLU A 464 -28.54 26.41 12.27
N GLN A 465 -27.53 26.19 13.10
CA GLN A 465 -26.66 25.02 13.01
C GLN A 465 -27.42 23.71 13.24
N LEU A 466 -28.27 23.63 14.25
CA LEU A 466 -29.06 22.41 14.54
C LEU A 466 -30.12 22.14 13.47
N LEU A 467 -30.75 23.18 12.93
CA LEU A 467 -31.67 23.02 11.78
C LEU A 467 -30.94 22.58 10.53
N TRP A 468 -29.73 23.10 10.29
CA TRP A 468 -28.90 22.65 9.19
C TRP A 468 -28.47 21.18 9.36
N LEU A 469 -28.06 20.77 10.56
CA LEU A 469 -27.73 19.37 10.84
C LEU A 469 -28.92 18.42 10.59
N ARG A 470 -30.14 18.93 10.73
CA ARG A 470 -31.36 18.17 10.48
C ARG A 470 -31.57 17.86 9.00
N ASP A 471 -31.42 18.85 8.12
CA ASP A 471 -31.82 18.75 6.72
C ASP A 471 -30.76 19.18 5.70
N TRP A 472 -29.57 19.59 6.14
CA TRP A 472 -28.45 20.07 5.33
C TRP A 472 -28.82 21.24 4.40
N ARG A 473 -29.75 22.11 4.81
CA ARG A 473 -30.16 23.31 4.09
C ARG A 473 -29.81 24.56 4.83
N GLY A 474 -29.29 25.56 4.10
CA GLY A 474 -28.91 26.85 4.67
C GLY A 474 -30.10 27.82 4.90
N LYS A 475 -31.19 27.66 4.15
CA LYS A 475 -32.42 28.50 4.31
C LYS A 475 -33.66 27.61 4.22
N PRO A 476 -34.69 27.90 5.07
CA PRO A 476 -35.99 27.24 4.94
C PRO A 476 -36.62 27.61 3.58
N PRO A 477 -37.26 26.66 2.89
CA PRO A 477 -37.98 26.96 1.68
C PRO A 477 -39.10 27.96 1.97
N ALA A 478 -39.25 28.96 1.08
CA ALA A 478 -40.22 30.03 1.25
C ALA A 478 -41.70 29.59 1.11
N GLU A 479 -41.91 28.39 0.55
CA GLU A 479 -43.23 27.77 0.39
C GLU A 479 -43.16 26.27 0.62
N GLU A 480 -44.03 25.76 1.49
CA GLU A 480 -44.28 24.35 1.73
C GLU A 480 -45.02 23.72 0.56
N ASN A 481 -44.35 23.41 -0.51
CA ASN A 481 -44.85 22.36 -1.40
C ASN A 481 -44.37 21.01 -0.85
N VAL A 482 -45.17 20.48 0.07
CA VAL A 482 -44.93 19.26 0.88
C VAL A 482 -45.24 18.01 0.05
N GLN A 483 -44.74 17.89 -1.17
CA GLN A 483 -44.81 16.61 -1.86
C GLN A 483 -43.44 16.21 -2.35
N SER A 484 -42.88 15.19 -1.64
CA SER A 484 -41.84 14.27 -2.09
C SER A 484 -40.44 14.83 -2.42
N ARG A 485 -39.75 15.45 -1.46
CA ARG A 485 -38.30 15.32 -1.39
C ARG A 485 -37.92 14.86 0.03
N GLU A 486 -37.45 13.65 0.11
CA GLU A 486 -36.91 13.09 1.32
C GLU A 486 -35.72 13.97 1.77
N TYR A 487 -35.83 14.57 2.95
CA TYR A 487 -34.79 15.40 3.54
C TYR A 487 -33.79 14.47 4.22
N HIS A 488 -32.53 14.56 3.86
CA HIS A 488 -31.48 13.68 4.38
C HIS A 488 -30.40 14.49 5.07
N GLY A 489 -30.59 14.90 6.30
CA GLY A 489 -29.54 15.42 7.14
C GLY A 489 -29.14 14.42 8.22
N LEU A 490 -28.26 14.83 9.16
CA LEU A 490 -27.82 13.96 10.23
C LEU A 490 -28.96 13.52 11.16
N PHE A 491 -29.94 14.45 11.41
CA PHE A 491 -31.12 14.24 12.28
C PHE A 491 -32.44 14.34 11.50
N TRP A 492 -32.46 13.88 10.28
CA TRP A 492 -33.59 14.06 9.35
C TRP A 492 -34.92 13.44 9.81
N ARG A 493 -34.85 12.43 10.68
CA ARG A 493 -36.05 11.80 11.27
C ARG A 493 -36.68 12.61 12.38
N VAL A 494 -35.98 13.59 12.94
CA VAL A 494 -36.52 14.48 13.98
C VAL A 494 -37.26 15.64 13.33
N SER A 495 -38.51 15.86 13.72
CA SER A 495 -39.29 16.97 13.16
C SER A 495 -38.69 18.33 13.56
N ARG A 496 -38.89 19.34 12.69
CA ARG A 496 -38.37 20.68 12.90
C ARG A 496 -38.85 21.29 14.24
N ASP A 497 -40.14 21.11 14.52
CA ASP A 497 -40.77 21.65 15.75
C ASP A 497 -40.14 21.07 17.03
N VAL A 498 -39.76 19.79 16.96
CA VAL A 498 -39.06 19.14 18.08
C VAL A 498 -37.65 19.71 18.23
N VAL A 499 -36.89 19.92 17.15
CA VAL A 499 -35.57 20.60 17.23
C VAL A 499 -35.70 21.97 17.85
N GLU A 500 -36.64 22.79 17.37
CA GLU A 500 -36.87 24.16 17.90
C GLU A 500 -37.31 24.14 19.39
N THR A 501 -38.12 23.14 19.76
CA THR A 501 -38.55 22.96 21.15
C THR A 501 -37.40 22.60 22.07
N GLU A 502 -36.49 21.69 21.66
CA GLU A 502 -35.32 21.30 22.46
C GLU A 502 -34.32 22.46 22.59
N VAL A 503 -34.12 23.26 21.53
CA VAL A 503 -33.31 24.50 21.59
C VAL A 503 -33.90 25.51 22.56
N LEU A 504 -35.21 25.72 22.51
CA LEU A 504 -35.89 26.65 23.42
C LEU A 504 -35.80 26.20 24.89
N LYS A 505 -35.99 24.90 25.15
CA LYS A 505 -35.81 24.34 26.50
C LYS A 505 -34.40 24.60 27.04
N ALA A 506 -33.37 24.37 26.21
CA ALA A 506 -31.98 24.58 26.61
C ALA A 506 -31.68 26.05 26.86
N MET A 507 -32.20 26.96 26.01
CA MET A 507 -32.06 28.40 26.19
C MET A 507 -32.66 28.86 27.50
N LEU A 508 -33.85 28.37 27.86
CA LEU A 508 -34.53 28.71 29.13
C LEU A 508 -33.77 28.13 30.33
N ALA A 509 -33.25 26.91 30.23
CA ALA A 509 -32.47 26.27 31.27
C ALA A 509 -31.18 27.05 31.57
N VAL A 510 -30.43 27.46 30.55
CA VAL A 510 -29.20 28.26 30.73
C VAL A 510 -29.48 29.64 31.32
N ARG A 511 -30.56 30.33 30.89
CA ARG A 511 -30.97 31.60 31.48
C ARG A 511 -31.41 31.45 32.94
N GLY A 512 -32.18 30.42 33.26
CA GLY A 512 -32.58 30.10 34.64
C GLY A 512 -31.37 29.86 35.54
N MET A 513 -30.40 29.08 35.09
CA MET A 513 -29.13 28.83 35.81
C MET A 513 -28.34 30.12 36.04
N SER A 514 -28.28 31.04 35.06
CA SER A 514 -27.58 32.31 35.18
C SER A 514 -28.25 33.25 36.19
N ILE A 515 -29.57 33.23 36.30
CA ILE A 515 -30.34 34.00 37.32
C ILE A 515 -30.05 33.42 38.70
N LEU A 516 -30.15 32.11 38.87
CA LEU A 516 -29.88 31.41 40.13
C LEU A 516 -28.42 31.56 40.60
N GLN A 517 -27.44 31.57 39.70
CA GLN A 517 -26.05 31.86 40.05
C GLN A 517 -25.87 33.31 40.54
N LYS A 518 -26.56 34.28 39.94
CA LYS A 518 -26.52 35.68 40.40
C LYS A 518 -27.21 35.86 41.77
N GLU A 519 -28.30 35.12 42.01
CA GLU A 519 -28.99 35.14 43.32
C GLU A 519 -28.17 34.42 44.41
N ASN A 520 -27.50 33.33 44.12
CA ASN A 520 -26.59 32.65 45.05
C ASN A 520 -25.35 33.49 45.40
N CYS A 521 -24.85 34.28 44.47
CA CYS A 521 -23.78 35.26 44.76
C CYS A 521 -24.27 36.44 45.60
N ALA A 522 -25.60 36.70 45.66
CA ALA A 522 -26.22 37.73 46.46
C ALA A 522 -26.65 37.28 47.87
N GLY A 523 -26.31 36.05 48.28
CA GLY A 523 -26.41 35.61 49.70
C GLY A 523 -27.79 35.20 50.18
N THR A 524 -28.76 34.92 49.33
CA THR A 524 -30.08 34.36 49.72
C THR A 524 -30.24 32.97 49.18
N ASN A 525 -30.37 32.02 50.10
CA ASN A 525 -30.47 30.59 49.81
C ASN A 525 -31.96 30.17 49.80
N PRO A 526 -32.64 30.08 48.64
CA PRO A 526 -33.99 29.54 48.59
C PRO A 526 -34.11 28.32 47.67
N LEU A 527 -33.30 27.26 47.79
CA LEU A 527 -33.45 26.11 46.93
C LEU A 527 -33.16 24.76 47.63
N GLN A 528 -34.13 24.32 48.45
CA GLN A 528 -34.16 22.92 48.86
C GLN A 528 -35.27 22.09 48.19
N ASN A 529 -36.11 22.63 47.32
CA ASN A 529 -37.27 21.88 46.77
C ASN A 529 -37.58 22.14 45.29
N ILE A 530 -36.62 22.06 44.40
CA ILE A 530 -36.95 21.96 42.97
C ILE A 530 -36.47 20.62 42.44
N ASN A 531 -37.44 19.71 42.27
CA ASN A 531 -37.26 18.40 41.64
C ASN A 531 -37.11 18.60 40.14
N TRP A 532 -35.88 18.52 39.61
CA TRP A 532 -35.59 18.67 38.20
C TRP A 532 -35.99 17.40 37.46
N PRO A 533 -36.70 17.46 36.32
CA PRO A 533 -37.16 16.28 35.58
C PRO A 533 -36.02 15.39 35.01
N TRP A 534 -34.77 15.84 35.07
CA TRP A 534 -33.62 15.13 34.53
C TRP A 534 -32.95 14.15 35.50
N THR A 535 -33.21 14.18 36.80
CA THR A 535 -32.58 13.31 37.79
C THR A 535 -33.24 11.92 37.89
N SER A 536 -34.46 11.76 37.36
CA SER A 536 -35.19 10.48 37.44
C SER A 536 -34.80 9.39 36.41
N ILE A 537 -33.99 9.74 35.42
CA ILE A 537 -33.59 8.81 34.35
C ILE A 537 -32.33 8.00 34.72
N ARG A 538 -31.56 8.43 35.74
CA ARG A 538 -30.30 7.76 36.11
C ARG A 538 -30.42 6.43 36.88
N ASN A 539 -31.59 6.04 37.34
CA ASN A 539 -31.80 4.89 38.23
C ASN A 539 -32.66 3.73 37.67
N ARG A 540 -32.82 3.64 36.33
CA ARG A 540 -33.25 2.34 35.77
C ARG A 540 -32.03 1.48 35.45
N LYS A 541 -31.51 0.81 36.46
CA LYS A 541 -30.67 -0.37 36.30
C LYS A 541 -31.40 -1.37 35.41
N LEU A 542 -30.78 -1.68 34.29
CA LEU A 542 -31.03 -2.90 33.55
C LEU A 542 -30.64 -4.09 34.46
N LEU A 543 -31.58 -4.93 34.79
CA LEU A 543 -31.42 -6.25 35.33
C LEU A 543 -32.18 -7.21 34.41
N PRO A 544 -31.80 -8.50 34.41
CA PRO A 544 -30.65 -9.08 33.72
C PRO A 544 -30.96 -9.54 32.28
#